data_028053d2d7354409150ac7b1cc77c985
#
_entry.id   028053d2d7354409150ac7b1cc77c985
#
_cell.length_a   1.000
_cell.length_b   1.000
_cell.length_c   1.000
_cell.angle_alpha   90.00
_cell.angle_beta   90.00
_cell.angle_gamma   90.00
#
_symmetry.space_group_name_H-M   'P 1'
#
loop_
_entity.id
_entity.type
_entity.pdbx_description
1 polymer ?
#
loop_
_entity_poly.entity_id
_entity_poly.type
_entity_poly.pdbx_seq_one_letter_code
_entity_poly.pdbx_strand_id
1 'polypeptide(L)'
;MINDRSFYLKFAEALSHPGDFLSNVTNFFAKDADINVVHPFNQLTGVDAYLNKFLLPLQHSFKGLYRRDDIFMLGEFEGQNWISSTGYYVGQFVKDWIGLNATKTLSYLRYGEFHRIQEGQAVESYI
;
A
#
# COMPACT_ATOMS: atom_id res chain seq x y z
N MET A 1 -17.22 13.52 -10.21
CA MET A 1 -16.43 12.68 -9.33
C MET A 1 -15.35 11.96 -10.11
N ILE A 2 -14.12 12.09 -9.68
CA ILE A 2 -13.01 11.39 -10.31
C ILE A 2 -13.27 9.89 -10.19
N ASN A 3 -12.86 9.13 -11.20
CA ASN A 3 -12.99 7.68 -11.15
C ASN A 3 -11.97 7.10 -10.16
N ASP A 4 -12.31 7.16 -8.87
CA ASP A 4 -11.43 6.73 -7.78
C ASP A 4 -11.03 5.27 -7.90
N ARG A 5 -11.90 4.44 -8.48
CA ARG A 5 -11.59 3.03 -8.71
C ARG A 5 -10.41 2.86 -9.68
N SER A 6 -10.45 3.53 -10.81
CA SER A 6 -9.37 3.46 -11.80
C SER A 6 -8.06 4.00 -11.24
N PHE A 7 -8.15 5.08 -10.49
CA PHE A 7 -7.01 5.70 -9.82
C PHE A 7 -6.36 4.74 -8.82
N TYR A 8 -7.18 4.09 -7.98
CA TYR A 8 -6.68 3.12 -7.01
C TYR A 8 -6.08 1.89 -7.69
N LEU A 9 -6.70 1.39 -8.75
CA LEU A 9 -6.20 0.21 -9.45
C LEU A 9 -4.80 0.42 -10.01
N LYS A 10 -4.48 1.62 -10.47
CA LYS A 10 -3.11 1.94 -10.91
C LYS A 10 -2.11 1.81 -9.76
N PHE A 11 -2.48 2.29 -8.58
CA PHE A 11 -1.63 2.15 -7.40
C PHE A 11 -1.44 0.67 -7.04
N ALA A 12 -2.53 -0.10 -6.96
CA ALA A 12 -2.46 -1.51 -6.61
C ALA A 12 -1.63 -2.32 -7.62
N GLU A 13 -1.80 -2.03 -8.90
CA GLU A 13 -1.04 -2.69 -9.96
C GLU A 13 0.45 -2.37 -9.88
N ALA A 14 0.79 -1.14 -9.54
CA ALA A 14 2.17 -0.71 -9.40
C ALA A 14 2.94 -1.53 -8.37
N LEU A 15 2.27 -1.99 -7.34
CA LEU A 15 2.90 -2.82 -6.30
C LEU A 15 3.36 -4.18 -6.83
N SER A 16 2.85 -4.60 -7.99
CA SER A 16 3.22 -5.85 -8.64
C SER A 16 4.19 -5.66 -9.82
N HIS A 17 4.45 -4.41 -10.23
CA HIS A 17 5.23 -4.09 -11.42
C HIS A 17 6.34 -3.10 -11.08
N PRO A 18 7.55 -3.59 -10.74
CA PRO A 18 8.63 -2.72 -10.25
C PRO A 18 9.00 -1.54 -11.15
N GLY A 19 8.80 -1.65 -12.46
CA GLY A 19 9.17 -0.58 -13.40
C GLY A 19 8.45 0.73 -13.17
N ASP A 20 7.17 0.69 -12.78
CA ASP A 20 6.34 1.87 -12.56
C ASP A 20 6.06 2.15 -11.08
N PHE A 21 6.67 1.37 -10.21
CA PHE A 21 6.38 1.34 -8.78
C PHE A 21 6.50 2.70 -8.12
N LEU A 22 7.69 3.33 -8.22
CA LEU A 22 7.94 4.60 -7.53
C LEU A 22 7.02 5.72 -8.02
N SER A 23 6.86 5.82 -9.33
CA SER A 23 6.03 6.85 -9.93
C SER A 23 4.56 6.73 -9.51
N ASN A 24 4.00 5.53 -9.61
CA ASN A 24 2.59 5.32 -9.30
C ASN A 24 2.28 5.46 -7.81
N VAL A 25 3.17 5.00 -6.95
CA VAL A 25 3.00 5.18 -5.50
C VAL A 25 3.09 6.66 -5.14
N THR A 26 4.07 7.37 -5.67
CA THR A 26 4.24 8.80 -5.43
C THR A 26 3.03 9.60 -5.91
N ASN A 27 2.43 9.20 -7.02
CA ASN A 27 1.26 9.89 -7.57
C ASN A 27 -0.03 9.58 -6.82
N PHE A 28 -0.11 8.43 -6.17
CA PHE A 28 -1.31 8.05 -5.41
C PHE A 28 -1.45 8.87 -4.12
N PHE A 29 -0.36 9.05 -3.40
CA PHE A 29 -0.37 9.76 -2.12
C PHE A 29 -0.09 11.25 -2.28
N ALA A 30 -0.75 12.07 -1.47
CA ALA A 30 -0.33 13.46 -1.31
C ALA A 30 1.08 13.48 -0.71
N LYS A 31 1.84 14.51 -1.04
CA LYS A 31 3.25 14.61 -0.61
C LYS A 31 3.41 14.50 0.90
N ASP A 32 2.50 15.10 1.65
CA ASP A 32 2.51 15.15 3.11
C ASP A 32 1.39 14.30 3.72
N ALA A 33 0.97 13.25 3.03
CA ALA A 33 -0.11 12.38 3.49
C ALA A 33 0.17 11.82 4.89
N ASP A 34 -0.89 11.72 5.69
CA ASP A 34 -0.86 11.08 7.00
C ASP A 34 -1.11 9.59 6.81
N ILE A 35 -0.06 8.78 6.96
CA ILE A 35 -0.12 7.36 6.68
C ILE A 35 0.08 6.59 7.98
N ASN A 36 -0.97 5.92 8.44
CA ASN A 36 -0.98 5.17 9.69
C ASN A 36 -0.88 3.68 9.36
N VAL A 37 0.25 3.08 9.68
CA VAL A 37 0.53 1.67 9.41
C VAL A 37 0.54 0.93 10.74
N VAL A 38 0.19 -0.36 10.71
CA VAL A 38 0.24 -1.19 11.91
C VAL A 38 1.64 -1.21 12.52
N HIS A 39 1.69 -1.46 13.84
CA HIS A 39 2.97 -1.66 14.52
C HIS A 39 3.81 -2.72 13.79
N PRO A 40 5.14 -2.56 13.63
CA PRO A 40 6.00 -1.55 14.28
C PRO A 40 6.20 -0.25 13.48
N PHE A 41 5.50 -0.06 12.37
CA PHE A 41 5.72 1.12 11.51
C PHE A 41 5.07 2.37 12.06
N ASN A 42 3.84 2.22 12.60
CA ASN A 42 3.07 3.30 13.21
C ASN A 42 2.81 4.47 12.25
N GLN A 43 2.79 5.69 12.75
CA GLN A 43 2.50 6.85 11.90
C GLN A 43 3.69 7.24 11.05
N LEU A 44 3.46 7.39 9.75
CA LEU A 44 4.44 7.86 8.79
C LEU A 44 3.89 9.12 8.12
N THR A 45 4.67 10.19 8.09
CA THR A 45 4.26 11.42 7.41
C THR A 45 4.93 11.48 6.05
N GLY A 46 4.10 11.51 5.00
CA GLY A 46 4.55 11.64 3.63
C GLY A 46 4.87 10.30 2.95
N VAL A 47 4.78 10.33 1.64
CA VAL A 47 4.97 9.14 0.81
C VAL A 47 6.41 8.61 0.87
N ASP A 48 7.40 9.50 1.05
CA ASP A 48 8.79 9.05 1.12
C ASP A 48 9.04 8.17 2.34
N ALA A 49 8.47 8.53 3.48
CA ALA A 49 8.58 7.71 4.69
C ALA A 49 7.91 6.35 4.49
N TYR A 50 6.75 6.32 3.86
CA TYR A 50 6.03 5.08 3.57
C TYR A 50 6.83 4.18 2.64
N LEU A 51 7.42 4.74 1.59
CA LEU A 51 8.28 4.00 0.67
C LEU A 51 9.50 3.43 1.38
N ASN A 52 10.24 4.28 2.08
CA ASN A 52 11.54 3.90 2.64
C ASN A 52 11.42 2.97 3.85
N LYS A 53 10.36 3.13 4.66
CA LYS A 53 10.22 2.36 5.89
C LYS A 53 9.36 1.10 5.72
N PHE A 54 8.44 1.09 4.75
CA PHE A 54 7.53 -0.03 4.58
C PHE A 54 7.66 -0.73 3.23
N LEU A 55 7.36 -0.04 2.13
CA LEU A 55 7.22 -0.72 0.83
C LEU A 55 8.53 -1.24 0.26
N LEU A 56 9.60 -0.45 0.29
CA LEU A 56 10.88 -0.91 -0.24
C LEU A 56 11.49 -2.04 0.57
N PRO A 57 11.49 -2.00 1.90
CA PRO A 57 11.93 -3.16 2.69
C PRO A 57 11.09 -4.40 2.44
N LEU A 58 9.77 -4.26 2.30
CA LEU A 58 8.89 -5.38 2.00
C LEU A 58 9.24 -5.99 0.64
N GLN A 59 9.41 -5.16 -0.38
CA GLN A 59 9.78 -5.61 -1.72
C GLN A 59 11.15 -6.29 -1.73
N HIS A 60 12.07 -5.84 -0.90
CA HIS A 60 13.41 -6.42 -0.75
C HIS A 60 13.37 -7.80 -0.10
N SER A 61 12.48 -8.00 0.86
CA SER A 61 12.38 -9.24 1.63
C SER A 61 11.59 -10.33 0.92
N PHE A 62 10.66 -9.95 0.03
CA PHE A 62 9.79 -10.90 -0.67
C PHE A 62 10.10 -10.91 -2.16
N LYS A 63 10.73 -11.98 -2.62
CA LYS A 63 11.06 -12.14 -4.03
C LYS A 63 9.80 -12.39 -4.85
N GLY A 64 9.69 -11.67 -5.99
CA GLY A 64 8.52 -11.81 -6.85
C GLY A 64 7.26 -11.26 -6.23
N LEU A 65 7.38 -10.29 -5.34
CA LEU A 65 6.25 -9.72 -4.63
C LEU A 65 5.19 -9.21 -5.59
N TYR A 66 3.95 -9.63 -5.37
CA TYR A 66 2.79 -9.05 -6.03
C TYR A 66 1.65 -8.90 -5.03
N ARG A 67 0.67 -8.10 -5.41
CA ARG A 67 -0.47 -7.81 -4.56
C ARG A 67 -1.74 -8.36 -5.18
N ARG A 68 -2.52 -9.09 -4.40
CA ARG A 68 -3.83 -9.60 -4.79
C ARG A 68 -4.89 -8.89 -3.97
N ASP A 69 -5.72 -8.10 -4.63
CA ASP A 69 -6.83 -7.40 -3.99
C ASP A 69 -8.08 -8.27 -4.10
N ASP A 70 -8.61 -8.71 -2.96
CA ASP A 70 -9.78 -9.60 -2.91
C ASP A 70 -11.09 -8.81 -2.82
N ILE A 71 -11.11 -7.74 -2.01
CA ILE A 71 -12.30 -6.92 -1.81
C ILE A 71 -11.88 -5.46 -1.99
N PHE A 72 -12.69 -4.73 -2.75
CA PHE A 72 -12.47 -3.32 -3.01
C PHE A 72 -13.79 -2.57 -2.86
N MET A 73 -13.78 -1.49 -2.08
CA MET A 73 -14.97 -0.69 -1.83
C MET A 73 -14.68 0.79 -1.99
N LEU A 74 -15.65 1.50 -2.55
CA LEU A 74 -15.68 2.95 -2.60
C LEU A 74 -16.85 3.43 -1.75
N GLY A 75 -16.64 4.47 -0.97
CA GLY A 75 -17.71 4.99 -0.14
C GLY A 75 -17.50 6.43 0.26
N GLU A 76 -18.57 7.03 0.77
CA GLU A 76 -18.54 8.37 1.34
C GLU A 76 -18.84 8.27 2.82
N PHE A 77 -18.04 8.96 3.64
CA PHE A 77 -18.22 9.00 5.07
C PHE A 77 -17.96 10.42 5.56
N GLU A 78 -18.95 11.01 6.22
CA GLU A 78 -18.89 12.39 6.73
C GLU A 78 -18.46 13.40 5.65
N GLY A 79 -19.02 13.26 4.44
CA GLY A 79 -18.73 14.16 3.33
C GLY A 79 -17.38 13.94 2.67
N GLN A 80 -16.64 12.90 3.05
CA GLN A 80 -15.34 12.57 2.50
C GLN A 80 -15.40 11.28 1.68
N ASN A 81 -14.60 11.20 0.64
CA ASN A 81 -14.51 9.99 -0.20
C ASN A 81 -13.43 9.07 0.34
N TRP A 82 -13.78 7.81 0.51
CA TRP A 82 -12.88 6.78 1.03
C TRP A 82 -12.79 5.60 0.07
N ILE A 83 -11.59 5.03 -0.01
CA ILE A 83 -11.33 3.76 -0.71
C ILE A 83 -10.90 2.75 0.34
N SER A 84 -11.47 1.56 0.28
CA SER A 84 -11.08 0.45 1.15
C SER A 84 -10.74 -0.77 0.31
N SER A 85 -9.69 -1.48 0.71
CA SER A 85 -9.29 -2.72 0.06
C SER A 85 -8.73 -3.69 1.07
N THR A 86 -8.93 -4.98 0.82
CA THR A 86 -8.30 -6.05 1.58
C THR A 86 -7.87 -7.16 0.63
N GLY A 87 -6.78 -7.84 0.97
CA GLY A 87 -6.22 -8.90 0.17
C GLY A 87 -4.91 -9.37 0.75
N TYR A 88 -3.97 -9.72 -0.14
CA TYR A 88 -2.68 -10.27 0.27
C TYR A 88 -1.55 -9.71 -0.57
N TYR A 89 -0.41 -9.47 0.09
CA TYR A 89 0.87 -9.44 -0.58
C TYR A 89 1.37 -10.89 -0.66
N VAL A 90 1.84 -11.31 -1.82
CA VAL A 90 2.30 -12.68 -2.05
C VAL A 90 3.71 -12.65 -2.62
N GLY A 91 4.59 -13.44 -2.06
CA GLY A 91 5.96 -13.54 -2.55
C GLY A 91 6.75 -14.59 -1.80
N GLN A 92 7.94 -14.88 -2.28
CA GLN A 92 8.84 -15.78 -1.60
C GLN A 92 9.62 -15.00 -0.54
N PHE A 93 9.45 -15.35 0.73
CA PHE A 93 10.07 -14.67 1.86
C PHE A 93 11.53 -15.09 1.98
N VAL A 94 12.43 -14.30 1.38
CA VAL A 94 13.84 -14.67 1.22
C VAL A 94 14.82 -13.93 2.13
N LYS A 95 14.40 -12.78 2.69
CA LYS A 95 15.23 -12.01 3.61
C LYS A 95 14.42 -11.65 4.85
N ASP A 96 15.05 -11.66 6.00
CA ASP A 96 14.40 -11.33 7.27
C ASP A 96 13.70 -9.96 7.19
N TRP A 97 12.53 -9.87 7.82
CA TRP A 97 11.71 -8.67 7.79
C TRP A 97 11.10 -8.43 9.17
N ILE A 98 11.26 -7.22 9.70
CA ILE A 98 10.74 -6.77 11.00
C ILE A 98 10.97 -7.78 12.14
N GLY A 99 12.16 -8.38 12.19
CA GLY A 99 12.49 -9.37 13.21
C GLY A 99 12.00 -10.78 12.93
N LEU A 100 11.31 -11.01 11.82
CA LEU A 100 10.87 -12.34 11.41
C LEU A 100 11.91 -12.98 10.50
N ASN A 101 12.27 -14.22 10.80
CA ASN A 101 13.23 -14.96 9.99
C ASN A 101 12.62 -15.40 8.67
N ALA A 102 13.38 -15.24 7.58
CA ALA A 102 12.95 -15.65 6.26
C ALA A 102 12.70 -17.16 6.20
N THR A 103 11.51 -17.54 5.72
CA THR A 103 11.12 -18.94 5.58
C THR A 103 11.64 -19.57 4.29
N LYS A 104 11.97 -18.72 3.31
CA LYS A 104 12.38 -19.10 1.95
C LYS A 104 11.30 -19.85 1.18
N THR A 105 10.07 -19.73 1.62
CA THR A 105 8.89 -20.34 0.99
C THR A 105 7.94 -19.26 0.52
N LEU A 106 7.00 -19.63 -0.36
CA LEU A 106 5.90 -18.73 -0.76
C LEU A 106 5.09 -18.36 0.47
N SER A 107 4.93 -17.08 0.68
CA SER A 107 4.28 -16.55 1.88
C SER A 107 3.22 -15.52 1.51
N TYR A 108 2.18 -15.45 2.33
CA TYR A 108 1.05 -14.54 2.16
C TYR A 108 0.99 -13.59 3.34
N LEU A 109 1.03 -12.30 3.04
CA LEU A 109 0.88 -11.27 4.06
C LEU A 109 -0.45 -10.57 3.84
N ARG A 110 -1.40 -10.77 4.76
CA ARG A 110 -2.71 -10.15 4.66
C ARG A 110 -2.61 -8.65 4.91
N TYR A 111 -3.34 -7.86 4.11
CA TYR A 111 -3.46 -6.42 4.33
C TYR A 111 -4.92 -5.98 4.37
N GLY A 112 -5.16 -4.86 5.03
CA GLY A 112 -6.40 -4.10 4.95
C GLY A 112 -6.05 -2.63 4.91
N GLU A 113 -6.69 -1.87 4.05
CA GLU A 113 -6.38 -0.47 3.83
C GLU A 113 -7.62 0.39 3.74
N PHE A 114 -7.52 1.60 4.27
CA PHE A 114 -8.48 2.69 4.08
C PHE A 114 -7.73 3.93 3.66
N HIS A 115 -8.17 4.57 2.58
CA HIS A 115 -7.57 5.81 2.09
C HIS A 115 -8.64 6.87 1.91
N ARG A 116 -8.43 8.04 2.51
CA ARG A 116 -9.29 9.19 2.27
C ARG A 116 -8.73 9.97 1.08
N ILE A 117 -9.56 10.18 0.08
CA ILE A 117 -9.14 10.82 -1.17
C ILE A 117 -9.61 12.25 -1.20
N GLN A 118 -8.69 13.16 -1.50
CA GLN A 118 -8.97 14.58 -1.65
C GLN A 118 -8.15 15.11 -2.83
N GLU A 119 -8.83 15.78 -3.76
CA GLU A 119 -8.19 16.35 -4.96
C GLU A 119 -7.39 15.30 -5.75
N GLY A 120 -7.93 14.08 -5.86
CA GLY A 120 -7.33 13.02 -6.64
C GLY A 120 -6.12 12.35 -6.01
N GLN A 121 -5.89 12.54 -4.70
CA GLN A 121 -4.78 11.91 -3.99
C GLN A 121 -5.22 11.42 -2.62
N ALA A 122 -4.55 10.39 -2.13
CA ALA A 122 -4.74 9.92 -0.76
C ALA A 122 -4.06 10.87 0.21
N VAL A 123 -4.83 11.45 1.12
CA VAL A 123 -4.33 12.42 2.11
C VAL A 123 -4.23 11.83 3.51
N GLU A 124 -4.97 10.77 3.76
CA GLU A 124 -4.99 10.07 5.05
C GLU A 124 -5.19 8.59 4.78
N SER A 125 -4.37 7.74 5.39
CA SER A 125 -4.43 6.31 5.15
C SER A 125 -4.25 5.53 6.44
N TYR A 126 -4.94 4.39 6.49
CA TYR A 126 -4.84 3.41 7.58
C TYR A 126 -4.56 2.05 6.95
N ILE A 127 -3.40 1.47 7.28
CA ILE A 127 -2.89 0.25 6.63
C ILE A 127 -2.52 -0.80 7.67
#